data_bf361528497c5140e922aaf97112d97d
#
_entry.id   bf361528497c5140e922aaf97112d97d
#
_cell.length_a   1.000
_cell.length_b   1.000
_cell.length_c   1.000
_cell.angle_alpha   90.00
_cell.angle_beta   90.00
_cell.angle_gamma   90.00
#
_symmetry.space_group_name_H-M   'P 1'
#
loop_
_entity.id
_entity.type
_entity.pdbx_description
1 polymer ?
#
loop_
_entity_poly.entity_id
_entity_poly.type
_entity_poly.pdbx_seq_one_letter_code
_entity_poly.pdbx_strand_id
1 'polypeptide(L)'
;MKFFVYLLEKYAEWKNENAKNILEKWDKLLVTEKIFDMYEMYHIEAIENAFEDIELICAEKEALDWKFKKIWLFLLIKIKNNKKIQIIKYIL
;
A
#
# COMPACT_ATOMS: atom_id res chain seq x y z
N MET A 1 13.04 -15.47 -7.16
CA MET A 1 11.83 -15.49 -7.98
C MET A 1 10.84 -16.57 -7.54
N LYS A 2 11.31 -17.82 -7.46
CA LYS A 2 10.41 -18.91 -7.05
C LYS A 2 9.83 -18.72 -5.66
N PHE A 3 10.63 -18.22 -4.72
CA PHE A 3 10.14 -18.01 -3.35
C PHE A 3 9.12 -16.88 -3.28
N PHE A 4 9.33 -15.81 -4.04
CA PHE A 4 8.36 -14.70 -4.10
C PHE A 4 7.00 -15.16 -4.61
N VAL A 5 6.99 -15.96 -5.68
CA VAL A 5 5.74 -16.51 -6.22
C VAL A 5 5.05 -17.42 -5.20
N TYR A 6 5.84 -18.27 -4.53
CA TYR A 6 5.34 -19.12 -3.47
C TYR A 6 4.72 -18.30 -2.33
N LEU A 7 5.43 -17.27 -1.90
CA LEU A 7 4.96 -16.37 -0.85
C LEU A 7 3.64 -15.70 -1.26
N LEU A 8 3.56 -15.19 -2.48
CA LEU A 8 2.37 -14.54 -3.01
C LEU A 8 1.18 -15.49 -3.03
N GLU A 9 1.38 -16.71 -3.52
CA GLU A 9 0.32 -17.72 -3.58
C GLU A 9 -0.15 -18.13 -2.19
N LYS A 10 0.76 -18.34 -1.26
CA LYS A 10 0.43 -18.72 0.12
C LYS A 10 -0.28 -17.58 0.85
N TYR A 11 0.16 -16.35 0.63
CA TYR A 11 -0.50 -15.19 1.19
C TYR A 11 -1.92 -15.04 0.66
N ALA A 12 -2.11 -15.22 -0.65
CA ALA A 12 -3.42 -15.16 -1.28
C ALA A 12 -4.35 -16.25 -0.73
N GLU A 13 -3.84 -17.45 -0.56
CA GLU A 13 -4.57 -18.56 0.04
C GLU A 13 -4.99 -18.22 1.48
N TRP A 14 -4.09 -17.68 2.25
CA TRP A 14 -4.35 -17.26 3.64
C TRP A 14 -5.42 -16.18 3.71
N LYS A 15 -5.42 -15.25 2.77
CA LYS A 15 -6.42 -14.19 2.66
C LYS A 15 -7.71 -14.63 1.98
N ASN A 16 -7.72 -15.85 1.44
CA ASN A 16 -8.81 -16.38 0.63
C ASN A 16 -9.11 -15.48 -0.57
N GLU A 17 -8.06 -15.07 -1.27
CA GLU A 17 -8.14 -14.23 -2.43
C GLU A 17 -7.31 -14.78 -3.59
N ASN A 18 -7.54 -14.24 -4.78
CA ASN A 18 -6.78 -14.59 -5.98
C ASN A 18 -5.40 -13.90 -5.93
N ALA A 19 -4.34 -14.67 -6.25
CA ALA A 19 -2.98 -14.12 -6.23
C ALA A 19 -2.80 -12.93 -7.17
N LYS A 20 -3.49 -12.93 -8.30
CA LYS A 20 -3.45 -11.81 -9.24
C LYS A 20 -3.98 -10.54 -8.59
N ASN A 21 -5.08 -10.62 -7.87
CA ASN A 21 -5.67 -9.47 -7.18
C ASN A 21 -4.74 -8.95 -6.08
N ILE A 22 -4.09 -9.86 -5.36
CA ILE A 22 -3.10 -9.49 -4.33
C ILE A 22 -1.94 -8.74 -4.96
N LEU A 23 -1.40 -9.25 -6.05
CA LEU A 23 -0.27 -8.60 -6.73
C LEU A 23 -0.66 -7.23 -7.28
N GLU A 24 -1.84 -7.10 -7.85
CA GLU A 24 -2.34 -5.81 -8.32
C GLU A 24 -2.45 -4.80 -7.17
N LYS A 25 -2.94 -5.24 -6.02
CA LYS A 25 -3.03 -4.40 -4.84
C LYS A 25 -1.64 -3.97 -4.36
N TRP A 26 -0.69 -4.90 -4.32
CA TRP A 26 0.69 -4.58 -3.92
C TRP A 26 1.32 -3.57 -4.88
N ASP A 27 1.10 -3.73 -6.17
CA ASP A 27 1.61 -2.78 -7.17
C ASP A 27 0.98 -1.40 -7.01
N LYS A 28 -0.31 -1.35 -6.74
CA LYS A 28 -1.03 -0.11 -6.50
C LYS A 28 -0.50 0.63 -5.28
N LEU A 29 -0.21 -0.10 -4.21
CA LEU A 29 0.34 0.45 -2.97
C LEU A 29 1.83 0.72 -3.06
N LEU A 30 2.48 0.29 -4.14
CA LEU A 30 3.93 0.42 -4.33
C LEU A 30 4.73 -0.34 -3.26
N VAL A 31 4.24 -1.49 -2.84
CA VAL A 31 4.89 -2.33 -1.83
C VAL A 31 5.49 -3.60 -2.40
N THR A 32 5.22 -3.93 -3.67
CA THR A 32 5.68 -5.17 -4.30
C THR A 32 7.20 -5.29 -4.22
N GLU A 33 7.92 -4.23 -4.58
CA GLU A 33 9.37 -4.22 -4.57
C GLU A 33 9.94 -4.41 -3.17
N LYS A 34 9.34 -3.76 -2.19
CA LYS A 34 9.74 -3.91 -0.79
C LYS A 34 9.56 -5.34 -0.30
N ILE A 35 8.43 -5.95 -0.63
CA ILE A 35 8.16 -7.34 -0.26
C ILE A 35 9.14 -8.27 -0.96
N PHE A 36 9.42 -8.03 -2.25
CA PHE A 36 10.39 -8.81 -3.00
C PHE A 36 11.78 -8.72 -2.38
N ASP A 37 12.21 -7.53 -2.00
CA ASP A 37 13.54 -7.31 -1.41
C ASP A 37 13.68 -7.99 -0.06
N MET A 38 12.58 -8.19 0.67
CA MET A 38 12.58 -8.82 1.98
C MET A 38 12.41 -10.34 1.94
N TYR A 39 12.22 -10.92 0.75
CA TYR A 39 11.88 -12.34 0.67
C TYR A 39 12.96 -13.26 1.23
N GLU A 40 14.22 -12.85 1.16
CA GLU A 40 15.33 -13.62 1.74
C GLU A 40 15.15 -13.80 3.24
N MET A 41 14.71 -12.75 3.92
CA MET A 41 14.42 -12.79 5.35
C MET A 41 13.26 -13.74 5.65
N TYR A 42 12.20 -13.67 4.86
CA TYR A 42 11.04 -14.54 5.02
C TYR A 42 11.38 -16.00 4.71
N HIS A 43 12.36 -16.21 3.85
CA HIS A 43 12.84 -17.54 3.53
C HIS A 43 13.44 -18.26 4.74
N ILE A 44 14.06 -17.50 5.63
CA ILE A 44 14.69 -18.03 6.84
C ILE A 44 13.66 -18.25 7.95
N GLU A 45 12.67 -17.37 8.03
CA GLU A 45 11.62 -17.40 9.05
C GLU A 45 10.40 -18.19 8.59
N ALA A 46 9.48 -18.45 9.52
CA ALA A 46 8.18 -19.05 9.19
C ALA A 46 7.39 -18.12 8.29
N ILE A 47 6.75 -18.69 7.28
CA ILE A 47 5.99 -17.91 6.29
C ILE A 47 4.85 -17.12 6.92
N GLU A 48 4.30 -17.59 8.02
CA GLU A 48 3.25 -16.90 8.76
C GLU A 48 3.71 -15.55 9.29
N ASN A 49 4.98 -15.45 9.67
CA ASN A 49 5.57 -14.17 10.08
C ASN A 49 5.64 -13.19 8.92
N ALA A 50 5.92 -13.70 7.72
CA ALA A 50 5.89 -12.87 6.51
C ALA A 50 4.50 -12.30 6.25
N PHE A 51 3.46 -13.08 6.48
CA PHE A 51 2.08 -12.63 6.30
C PHE A 51 1.75 -11.44 7.19
N GLU A 52 2.15 -11.49 8.46
CA GLU A 52 1.94 -10.39 9.40
C GLU A 52 2.69 -9.13 8.96
N ASP A 53 3.92 -9.27 8.52
CA ASP A 53 4.73 -8.16 8.04
C ASP A 53 4.12 -7.52 6.79
N ILE A 54 3.64 -8.34 5.86
CA ILE A 54 3.00 -7.86 4.64
C ILE A 54 1.72 -7.09 5.00
N GLU A 55 0.93 -7.59 5.93
CA GLU A 55 -0.28 -6.92 6.40
C GLU A 55 0.04 -5.53 6.97
N LEU A 56 1.10 -5.44 7.77
CA LEU A 56 1.53 -4.16 8.35
C LEU A 56 2.01 -3.19 7.27
N ILE A 57 2.81 -3.66 6.32
CA ILE A 57 3.31 -2.84 5.22
C ILE A 57 2.17 -2.27 4.41
N CYS A 58 1.19 -3.11 4.06
CA CYS A 58 0.04 -2.68 3.29
C CYS A 58 -0.84 -1.70 4.08
N ALA A 59 -1.05 -1.98 5.37
CA ALA A 59 -1.86 -1.12 6.23
C ALA A 59 -1.24 0.28 6.38
N GLU A 60 0.08 0.35 6.53
CA GLU A 60 0.80 1.62 6.61
C GLU A 60 0.64 2.44 5.33
N LYS A 61 0.76 1.80 4.19
CA LYS A 61 0.62 2.48 2.90
C LYS A 61 -0.82 2.93 2.66
N GLU A 62 -1.79 2.11 3.00
CA GLU A 62 -3.20 2.48 2.89
C GLU A 62 -3.55 3.66 3.79
N ALA A 63 -3.03 3.67 5.02
CA ALA A 63 -3.25 4.75 5.96
C ALA A 63 -2.65 6.07 5.46
N LEU A 64 -1.44 6.03 4.90
CA LEU A 64 -0.79 7.20 4.32
C LEU A 64 -1.59 7.75 3.14
N ASP A 65 -2.01 6.87 2.24
CA ASP A 65 -2.80 7.24 1.08
C ASP A 65 -4.10 7.94 1.49
N TRP A 66 -4.78 7.35 2.48
CA TRP A 66 -6.03 7.90 3.00
C TRP A 66 -5.81 9.26 3.66
N LYS A 67 -4.71 9.40 4.41
CA LYS A 67 -4.33 10.66 5.06
C LYS A 67 -4.12 11.78 4.05
N PHE A 68 -3.38 11.48 2.97
CA PHE A 68 -3.15 12.45 1.90
C PHE A 68 -4.44 12.86 1.22
N LYS A 69 -5.30 11.91 0.91
CA LYS A 69 -6.61 12.19 0.30
C LYS A 69 -7.48 13.06 1.20
N LYS A 70 -7.47 12.79 2.49
CA LYS A 70 -8.24 13.55 3.47
C LYS A 70 -7.73 14.98 3.59
N ILE A 71 -6.44 15.18 3.64
CA ILE A 71 -5.81 16.51 3.69
C ILE A 71 -6.13 17.28 2.43
N TRP A 72 -6.01 16.63 1.28
CA TRP A 72 -6.30 17.25 -0.02
C TRP A 72 -7.75 17.71 -0.10
N LEU A 73 -8.69 16.85 0.28
CA LEU A 73 -10.10 17.19 0.31
C LEU A 73 -10.39 18.35 1.27
N PHE A 74 -9.78 18.33 2.44
CA PHE A 74 -9.93 19.39 3.42
C PHE A 74 -9.44 20.73 2.88
N LEU A 75 -8.29 20.74 2.22
CA LEU A 75 -7.73 21.94 1.60
C LEU A 75 -8.63 22.47 0.49
N LEU A 76 -9.16 21.58 -0.36
CA LEU A 76 -10.07 21.97 -1.43
C LEU A 76 -11.34 22.60 -0.90
N ILE A 77 -11.94 22.01 0.15
CA ILE A 77 -13.15 22.54 0.77
C ILE A 77 -12.87 23.90 1.39
N LYS A 78 -11.75 24.04 2.09
CA LYS A 78 -11.37 25.29 2.75
C LYS A 78 -11.15 26.42 1.74
N ILE A 79 -10.47 26.13 0.63
CA ILE A 79 -10.22 27.10 -0.44
C ILE A 79 -11.54 27.52 -1.07
N LYS A 80 -12.40 26.56 -1.35
CA LYS A 80 -13.71 26.81 -1.97
C LYS A 80 -14.60 27.66 -1.08
N ASN A 81 -14.61 27.39 0.22
CA ASN A 81 -15.45 28.12 1.17
C ASN A 81 -14.93 29.53 1.45
N ASN A 82 -13.63 29.73 1.44
CA ASN A 82 -13.03 31.04 1.72
C ASN A 82 -12.85 31.92 0.51
N LYS A 83 -13.21 31.44 -0.68
CA LYS A 83 -13.08 32.18 -1.94
C LYS A 83 -11.66 32.67 -2.22
N LYS A 84 -10.66 32.05 -1.61
CA LYS A 84 -9.26 32.42 -1.80
C LYS A 84 -8.67 31.68 -3.01
N ILE A 85 -9.27 31.89 -4.15
CA ILE A 85 -8.83 31.32 -5.42
C ILE A 85 -7.38 31.71 -5.73
N GLN A 86 -6.92 32.84 -5.20
CA GLN A 86 -5.56 33.33 -5.40
C GLN A 86 -4.51 32.37 -4.87
N ILE A 87 -4.80 31.63 -3.79
CA ILE A 87 -3.88 30.66 -3.21
C ILE A 87 -3.62 29.51 -4.19
N ILE A 88 -4.65 29.11 -4.93
CA ILE A 88 -4.53 28.05 -5.94
C ILE A 88 -3.53 28.46 -7.02
N LYS A 89 -3.50 29.72 -7.42
CA LYS A 89 -2.54 30.22 -8.41
C LYS A 89 -1.10 30.12 -7.95
N TYR A 90 -0.84 30.24 -6.66
CA TYR A 90 0.50 30.09 -6.11
C TYR A 90 0.92 28.64 -5.95
N ILE A 91 -0.03 27.75 -5.73
CA ILE A 91 0.24 26.32 -5.54
C ILE A 91 0.37 25.61 -6.91
N LEU A 92 -0.37 26.06 -7.88
CA LEU A 92 -0.33 25.53 -9.24
C LEU A 92 0.69 26.29 -10.09
#